data_3b4907f3390ba09ad2b37d6cef5ee955
#
_entry.id   3b4907f3390ba09ad2b37d6cef5ee955
#
_cell.length_a   1.000
_cell.length_b   1.000
_cell.length_c   1.000
_cell.angle_alpha   90.00
_cell.angle_beta   90.00
_cell.angle_gamma   90.00
#
_symmetry.space_group_name_H-M   'P 1'
#
loop_
_entity.id
_entity.type
_entity.pdbx_description
1 polymer ?
#
loop_
_entity_poly.entity_id
_entity_poly.type
_entity_poly.pdbx_seq_one_letter_code
_entity_poly.pdbx_strand_id
1 'polypeptide(L)'
;LIQFHYMVDVYLKNRNSVTKYVKTGVVKVNKLPNGQYDYNADSVYQLLNKNVKRKTYIYARVSTTKQKSDLNNQIELLKQFCFSNGYVISGIYSDIASGINFEKRNDFFRMLDDIIDNKVERVIITYKDRLSRIGFDLFSHLFKKYNCEIIVISEIGSEKLDSQEIFEEIVSLLHCYSMKLYSKRKIQKIKEVLSENE
;
A
#
# COMPACT_ATOMS: atom_id res chain seq x y z
N LEU A 1 -1.47 -19.28 -5.75
CA LEU A 1 -1.42 -20.73 -5.48
C LEU A 1 -0.03 -21.08 -4.96
N ILE A 2 0.06 -21.42 -3.67
CA ILE A 2 1.33 -21.80 -3.05
C ILE A 2 1.47 -23.31 -3.18
N GLN A 3 2.45 -23.77 -3.95
CA GLN A 3 2.73 -25.19 -4.07
C GLN A 3 3.22 -25.77 -2.73
N PHE A 4 2.82 -27.03 -2.43
CA PHE A 4 3.12 -27.71 -1.18
C PHE A 4 4.61 -27.66 -0.76
N HIS A 5 5.53 -27.91 -1.70
CA HIS A 5 6.97 -27.87 -1.45
C HIS A 5 7.44 -26.50 -0.94
N TYR A 6 7.00 -25.43 -1.59
CA TYR A 6 7.36 -24.08 -1.21
C TYR A 6 6.84 -23.71 0.18
N MET A 7 5.63 -24.15 0.51
CA MET A 7 5.05 -23.90 1.83
C MET A 7 5.77 -24.64 2.97
N VAL A 8 6.15 -25.91 2.74
CA VAL A 8 6.86 -26.71 3.75
C VAL A 8 8.27 -26.21 3.96
N ASP A 9 9.00 -25.94 2.88
CA ASP A 9 10.42 -25.58 2.95
C ASP A 9 10.62 -24.15 3.47
N VAL A 10 9.74 -23.23 3.10
CA VAL A 10 9.88 -21.81 3.47
C VAL A 10 9.23 -21.50 4.82
N TYR A 11 8.05 -22.08 5.10
CA TYR A 11 7.23 -21.61 6.22
C TYR A 11 7.03 -22.59 7.37
N LEU A 12 6.94 -23.87 7.15
CA LEU A 12 6.53 -24.83 8.20
C LEU A 12 7.59 -25.86 8.59
N LYS A 13 8.76 -25.86 7.97
CA LYS A 13 9.94 -26.71 8.30
C LYS A 13 9.68 -28.22 8.54
N ASN A 14 8.41 -28.68 8.59
CA ASN A 14 8.07 -30.08 8.88
C ASN A 14 6.72 -30.49 8.25
N ARG A 15 6.75 -31.55 7.44
CA ARG A 15 5.60 -32.12 6.72
C ARG A 15 4.46 -32.60 7.66
N ASN A 16 4.81 -33.13 8.82
CA ASN A 16 3.83 -33.63 9.79
C ASN A 16 2.99 -32.48 10.39
N SER A 17 3.58 -31.31 10.56
CA SER A 17 2.89 -30.13 11.05
C SER A 17 1.83 -29.64 10.04
N VAL A 18 2.16 -29.64 8.75
CA VAL A 18 1.22 -29.26 7.67
C VAL A 18 -0.01 -30.19 7.69
N THR A 19 0.22 -31.51 7.75
CA THR A 19 -0.87 -32.49 7.79
C THR A 19 -1.77 -32.29 9.02
N LYS A 20 -1.20 -31.97 10.17
CA LYS A 20 -1.95 -31.66 11.39
C LYS A 20 -2.81 -30.41 11.20
N TYR A 21 -2.28 -29.32 10.65
CA TYR A 21 -3.02 -28.08 10.44
C TYR A 21 -4.13 -28.22 9.39
N VAL A 22 -3.96 -29.05 8.37
CA VAL A 22 -5.00 -29.38 7.40
C VAL A 22 -6.11 -30.19 8.08
N LYS A 23 -5.77 -31.23 8.86
CA LYS A 23 -6.76 -32.05 9.58
C LYS A 23 -7.56 -31.26 10.61
N THR A 24 -6.94 -30.28 11.25
CA THR A 24 -7.61 -29.41 12.24
C THR A 24 -8.37 -28.24 11.60
N GLY A 25 -8.36 -28.11 10.26
CA GLY A 25 -9.05 -27.03 9.56
C GLY A 25 -8.38 -25.65 9.69
N VAL A 26 -7.23 -25.57 10.36
CA VAL A 26 -6.47 -24.31 10.53
C VAL A 26 -5.91 -23.83 9.19
N VAL A 27 -5.46 -24.76 8.35
CA VAL A 27 -5.07 -24.51 6.97
C VAL A 27 -6.14 -25.05 6.04
N LYS A 28 -6.77 -24.18 5.27
CA LYS A 28 -7.78 -24.54 4.28
C LYS A 28 -7.10 -25.05 3.02
N VAL A 29 -7.64 -26.15 2.47
CA VAL A 29 -7.12 -26.78 1.26
C VAL A 29 -8.23 -27.17 0.31
N ASN A 30 -7.95 -27.13 -1.00
CA ASN A 30 -8.76 -27.73 -2.04
C ASN A 30 -8.02 -28.97 -2.56
N LYS A 31 -8.69 -30.12 -2.62
CA LYS A 31 -8.11 -31.34 -3.16
C LYS A 31 -8.20 -31.31 -4.68
N LEU A 32 -7.06 -31.36 -5.36
CA LEU A 32 -7.00 -31.38 -6.81
C LEU A 32 -7.31 -32.78 -7.36
N PRO A 33 -7.72 -32.92 -8.64
CA PRO A 33 -8.02 -34.21 -9.28
C PRO A 33 -6.84 -35.20 -9.27
N ASN A 34 -5.61 -34.69 -9.25
CA ASN A 34 -4.38 -35.48 -9.17
C ASN A 34 -4.03 -35.95 -7.74
N GLY A 35 -4.91 -35.71 -6.76
CA GLY A 35 -4.73 -36.06 -5.35
C GLY A 35 -3.83 -35.10 -4.54
N GLN A 36 -3.28 -34.07 -5.15
CA GLN A 36 -2.52 -33.04 -4.46
C GLN A 36 -3.45 -32.04 -3.78
N TYR A 37 -2.93 -31.35 -2.76
CA TYR A 37 -3.61 -30.25 -2.10
C TYR A 37 -3.18 -28.91 -2.65
N ASP A 38 -4.15 -28.06 -2.96
CA ASP A 38 -3.96 -26.65 -3.20
C ASP A 38 -4.26 -25.89 -1.90
N TYR A 39 -3.25 -25.22 -1.36
CA TYR A 39 -3.33 -24.57 -0.06
C TYR A 39 -3.83 -23.13 -0.20
N ASN A 40 -4.82 -22.76 0.59
CA ASN A 40 -5.29 -21.38 0.66
C ASN A 40 -4.22 -20.51 1.34
N ALA A 41 -3.64 -19.59 0.57
CA ALA A 41 -2.54 -18.72 1.00
C ALA A 41 -2.90 -17.92 2.26
N ASP A 42 -4.12 -17.37 2.34
CA ASP A 42 -4.56 -16.56 3.47
C ASP A 42 -4.55 -17.35 4.78
N SER A 43 -4.99 -18.61 4.75
CA SER A 43 -4.99 -19.48 5.94
C SER A 43 -3.59 -19.85 6.39
N VAL A 44 -2.66 -19.98 5.45
CA VAL A 44 -1.24 -20.21 5.75
C VAL A 44 -0.61 -18.97 6.38
N TYR A 45 -0.82 -17.81 5.81
CA TYR A 45 -0.34 -16.55 6.39
C TYR A 45 -0.93 -16.28 7.78
N GLN A 46 -2.21 -16.55 7.99
CA GLN A 46 -2.84 -16.46 9.32
C GLN A 46 -2.18 -17.39 10.34
N LEU A 47 -1.84 -18.62 9.94
CA LEU A 47 -1.15 -19.57 10.81
C LEU A 47 0.25 -19.09 11.18
N LEU A 48 1.02 -18.62 10.20
CA LEU A 48 2.38 -18.14 10.40
C LEU A 48 2.45 -16.92 11.31
N ASN A 49 1.47 -16.04 11.19
CA ASN A 49 1.41 -14.78 11.93
C ASN A 49 0.65 -14.87 13.26
N LYS A 50 0.13 -16.05 13.64
CA LYS A 50 -0.63 -16.25 14.89
C LYS A 50 0.10 -15.79 16.15
N ASN A 51 1.45 -15.81 16.14
CA ASN A 51 2.30 -15.44 17.28
C ASN A 51 3.10 -14.15 17.03
N VAL A 52 2.92 -13.48 15.89
CA VAL A 52 3.62 -12.23 15.60
C VAL A 52 2.72 -11.09 16.03
N LYS A 53 3.17 -10.31 17.03
CA LYS A 53 2.48 -9.05 17.39
C LYS A 53 2.53 -8.13 16.18
N ARG A 54 1.38 -7.94 15.54
CA ARG A 54 1.29 -7.09 14.35
C ARG A 54 1.44 -5.63 14.75
N LYS A 55 1.96 -4.84 13.82
CA LYS A 55 2.42 -3.47 14.04
C LYS A 55 1.32 -2.46 13.77
N THR A 56 1.35 -1.35 14.49
CA THR A 56 0.55 -0.15 14.19
C THR A 56 1.46 0.88 13.54
N TYR A 57 1.09 1.34 12.36
CA TYR A 57 1.80 2.36 11.61
C TYR A 57 0.99 3.64 11.51
N ILE A 58 1.68 4.76 11.44
CA ILE A 58 1.09 6.04 11.06
C ILE A 58 1.67 6.46 9.70
N TYR A 59 0.81 7.02 8.85
CA TYR A 59 1.21 7.54 7.56
C TYR A 59 0.71 8.97 7.36
N ALA A 60 1.63 9.84 6.92
CA ALA A 60 1.36 11.24 6.62
C ALA A 60 1.89 11.60 5.23
N ARG A 61 1.24 12.54 4.56
CA ARG A 61 1.67 12.99 3.23
C ARG A 61 1.35 14.46 2.99
N VAL A 62 2.25 15.12 2.30
CA VAL A 62 2.02 16.45 1.70
C VAL A 62 2.48 16.44 0.23
N SER A 63 1.93 17.33 -0.58
CA SER A 63 2.20 17.37 -2.02
C SER A 63 3.54 18.01 -2.36
N THR A 64 4.00 18.98 -1.56
CA THR A 64 5.19 19.78 -1.84
C THR A 64 6.09 19.95 -0.63
N THR A 65 7.37 20.25 -0.88
CA THR A 65 8.36 20.53 0.19
C THR A 65 8.04 21.79 0.99
N LYS A 66 7.29 22.73 0.42
CA LYS A 66 6.83 23.94 1.11
C LYS A 66 5.89 23.62 2.30
N GLN A 67 5.21 22.47 2.24
CA GLN A 67 4.26 21.99 3.25
C GLN A 67 4.92 21.09 4.31
N LYS A 68 6.25 21.16 4.49
CA LYS A 68 6.97 20.32 5.45
C LYS A 68 6.53 20.55 6.91
N SER A 69 6.14 21.78 7.25
CA SER A 69 5.53 22.09 8.56
C SER A 69 4.22 21.35 8.76
N ASP A 70 3.38 21.30 7.73
CA ASP A 70 2.08 20.62 7.79
C ASP A 70 2.26 19.10 7.89
N LEU A 71 3.29 18.55 7.23
CA LEU A 71 3.64 17.14 7.39
C LEU A 71 3.99 16.81 8.84
N ASN A 72 4.81 17.65 9.49
CA ASN A 72 5.15 17.47 10.90
C ASN A 72 3.92 17.61 11.81
N ASN A 73 3.05 18.57 11.55
CA ASN A 73 1.79 18.75 12.28
C ASN A 73 0.87 17.52 12.16
N GLN A 74 0.77 16.93 10.96
CA GLN A 74 0.03 15.69 10.75
C GLN A 74 0.62 14.54 11.58
N ILE A 75 1.94 14.37 11.58
CA ILE A 75 2.61 13.32 12.35
C ILE A 75 2.37 13.49 13.86
N GLU A 76 2.47 14.70 14.38
CA GLU A 76 2.23 14.97 15.80
C GLU A 76 0.76 14.73 16.18
N LEU A 77 -0.18 15.12 15.34
CA LEU A 77 -1.61 14.83 15.54
C LEU A 77 -1.88 13.33 15.58
N LEU A 78 -1.26 12.57 14.65
CA LEU A 78 -1.37 11.10 14.64
C LEU A 78 -0.76 10.45 15.88
N LYS A 79 0.38 10.96 16.37
CA LYS A 79 1.00 10.49 17.62
C LYS A 79 0.10 10.74 18.81
N GLN A 80 -0.49 11.94 18.92
CA GLN A 80 -1.42 12.29 20.00
C GLN A 80 -2.66 11.38 19.97
N PHE A 81 -3.23 11.16 18.80
CA PHE A 81 -4.35 10.23 18.64
C PHE A 81 -3.98 8.81 19.09
N CYS A 82 -2.83 8.29 18.65
CA CYS A 82 -2.35 6.98 19.06
C CYS A 82 -2.17 6.88 20.59
N PHE A 83 -1.56 7.89 21.19
CA PHE A 83 -1.37 7.94 22.63
C PHE A 83 -2.70 7.93 23.38
N SER A 84 -3.66 8.76 22.97
CA SER A 84 -4.98 8.86 23.61
C SER A 84 -5.81 7.57 23.48
N ASN A 85 -5.56 6.76 22.44
CA ASN A 85 -6.28 5.51 22.21
C ASN A 85 -5.46 4.26 22.63
N GLY A 86 -4.30 4.43 23.27
CA GLY A 86 -3.48 3.32 23.72
C GLY A 86 -2.80 2.52 22.61
N TYR A 87 -2.65 3.09 21.42
CA TYR A 87 -1.97 2.44 20.30
C TYR A 87 -0.46 2.65 20.40
N VAL A 88 0.30 1.55 20.36
CA VAL A 88 1.77 1.60 20.33
C VAL A 88 2.24 1.74 18.90
N ILE A 89 2.79 2.89 18.53
CA ILE A 89 3.34 3.16 17.22
C ILE A 89 4.61 2.34 17.01
N SER A 90 4.60 1.50 15.97
CA SER A 90 5.74 0.66 15.59
C SER A 90 6.52 1.21 14.38
N GLY A 91 5.93 2.13 13.63
CA GLY A 91 6.56 2.78 12.49
C GLY A 91 5.85 4.06 12.09
N ILE A 92 6.64 5.03 11.61
CA ILE A 92 6.18 6.32 11.08
C ILE A 92 6.64 6.39 9.64
N TYR A 93 5.69 6.52 8.73
CA TYR A 93 5.93 6.63 7.30
C TYR A 93 5.43 7.97 6.79
N SER A 94 6.22 8.62 5.94
CA SER A 94 5.83 9.93 5.42
C SER A 94 6.43 10.20 4.05
N ASP A 95 5.62 10.76 3.14
CA ASP A 95 6.06 11.11 1.80
C ASP A 95 5.75 12.59 1.48
N ILE A 96 6.65 13.23 0.75
CA ILE A 96 6.41 14.51 0.09
C ILE A 96 6.23 14.21 -1.39
N ALA A 97 4.99 13.94 -1.78
CA ALA A 97 4.66 13.48 -3.12
C ALA A 97 3.17 13.72 -3.44
N SER A 98 2.83 13.70 -4.72
CA SER A 98 1.46 13.83 -5.20
C SER A 98 0.50 12.79 -4.60
N GLY A 99 -0.75 13.19 -4.38
CA GLY A 99 -1.84 12.31 -3.97
C GLY A 99 -2.34 11.38 -5.08
N ILE A 100 -1.98 11.67 -6.33
CA ILE A 100 -2.42 10.95 -7.53
C ILE A 100 -1.30 10.07 -8.09
N ASN A 101 -0.04 10.57 -8.10
CA ASN A 101 1.12 9.83 -8.61
C ASN A 101 1.89 9.18 -7.47
N PHE A 102 2.10 7.87 -7.55
CA PHE A 102 2.78 7.08 -6.53
C PHE A 102 4.30 6.95 -6.74
N GLU A 103 4.85 7.37 -7.89
CA GLU A 103 6.26 7.14 -8.26
C GLU A 103 7.28 7.58 -7.19
N LYS A 104 6.97 8.64 -6.43
CA LYS A 104 7.86 9.21 -5.41
C LYS A 104 7.47 8.86 -3.97
N ARG A 105 6.58 7.89 -3.78
CA ARG A 105 6.09 7.50 -2.45
C ARG A 105 6.83 6.28 -1.92
N ASN A 106 8.11 6.44 -1.65
CA ASN A 106 8.96 5.32 -1.20
C ASN A 106 8.51 4.74 0.15
N ASP A 107 8.12 5.60 1.09
CA ASP A 107 7.68 5.16 2.41
C ASP A 107 6.30 4.48 2.34
N PHE A 108 5.41 4.96 1.46
CA PHE A 108 4.14 4.28 1.20
C PHE A 108 4.36 2.85 0.71
N PHE A 109 5.27 2.63 -0.24
CA PHE A 109 5.56 1.29 -0.76
C PHE A 109 6.20 0.38 0.28
N ARG A 110 7.13 0.88 1.12
CA ARG A 110 7.68 0.11 2.24
C ARG A 110 6.60 -0.32 3.23
N MET A 111 5.69 0.59 3.55
CA MET A 111 4.53 0.29 4.40
C MET A 111 3.62 -0.74 3.73
N LEU A 112 3.37 -0.63 2.43
CA LEU A 112 2.54 -1.56 1.66
C LEU A 112 3.15 -2.97 1.62
N ASP A 113 4.46 -3.09 1.44
CA ASP A 113 5.17 -4.37 1.48
C ASP A 113 4.98 -5.05 2.85
N ASP A 114 5.13 -4.32 3.95
CA ASP A 114 4.89 -4.84 5.29
C ASP A 114 3.42 -5.25 5.51
N ILE A 115 2.46 -4.57 4.88
CA ILE A 115 1.04 -4.95 4.91
C ILE A 115 0.81 -6.25 4.16
N ILE A 116 1.37 -6.37 2.96
CA ILE A 116 1.28 -7.59 2.12
C ILE A 116 1.92 -8.78 2.85
N ASP A 117 3.00 -8.56 3.58
CA ASP A 117 3.64 -9.54 4.44
C ASP A 117 2.84 -9.86 5.73
N ASN A 118 1.63 -9.33 5.90
CA ASN A 118 0.79 -9.48 7.10
C ASN A 118 1.45 -9.03 8.42
N LYS A 119 2.43 -8.14 8.38
CA LYS A 119 3.12 -7.61 9.57
C LYS A 119 2.36 -6.47 10.25
N VAL A 120 1.38 -5.86 9.57
CA VAL A 120 0.69 -4.65 10.01
C VAL A 120 -0.74 -4.95 10.41
N GLU A 121 -1.13 -4.53 11.61
CA GLU A 121 -2.48 -4.65 12.13
C GLU A 121 -3.34 -3.46 11.71
N ARG A 122 -2.77 -2.27 11.79
CA ARG A 122 -3.47 -1.03 11.42
C ARG A 122 -2.56 0.05 10.90
N VAL A 123 -3.12 0.85 10.01
CA VAL A 123 -2.52 2.09 9.50
C VAL A 123 -3.43 3.25 9.89
N ILE A 124 -2.88 4.27 10.53
CA ILE A 124 -3.62 5.44 11.00
C ILE A 124 -3.20 6.64 10.16
N ILE A 125 -4.17 7.35 9.62
CA ILE A 125 -3.99 8.51 8.75
C ILE A 125 -4.88 9.67 9.21
N THR A 126 -4.51 10.89 8.86
CA THR A 126 -5.33 12.07 9.18
C THR A 126 -6.59 12.13 8.33
N TYR A 127 -6.46 12.06 7.01
CA TYR A 127 -7.55 12.13 6.03
C TYR A 127 -7.39 11.06 4.97
N LYS A 128 -8.48 10.65 4.32
CA LYS A 128 -8.50 9.63 3.25
C LYS A 128 -7.57 9.98 2.09
N ASP A 129 -7.52 11.26 1.71
CA ASP A 129 -6.69 11.79 0.62
C ASP A 129 -5.18 11.72 0.92
N ARG A 130 -4.77 11.62 2.20
CA ARG A 130 -3.37 11.40 2.57
C ARG A 130 -2.89 10.03 2.11
N LEU A 131 -3.75 9.03 2.18
CA LEU A 131 -3.43 7.70 1.62
C LEU A 131 -3.48 7.74 0.10
N SER A 132 -4.61 8.13 -0.47
CA SER A 132 -4.81 8.30 -1.90
C SER A 132 -6.00 9.21 -2.19
N ARG A 133 -5.84 10.13 -3.14
CA ARG A 133 -6.94 10.96 -3.65
C ARG A 133 -7.84 10.20 -4.60
N ILE A 134 -7.24 9.29 -5.36
CA ILE A 134 -7.95 8.45 -6.33
C ILE A 134 -7.79 6.99 -5.90
N GLY A 135 -8.91 6.31 -5.70
CA GLY A 135 -8.90 4.88 -5.39
C GLY A 135 -8.64 4.54 -3.92
N PHE A 136 -9.01 5.41 -2.97
CA PHE A 136 -8.98 5.07 -1.54
C PHE A 136 -9.68 3.75 -1.24
N ASP A 137 -10.83 3.51 -1.86
CA ASP A 137 -11.61 2.28 -1.68
C ASP A 137 -10.85 1.03 -2.14
N LEU A 138 -10.04 1.15 -3.21
CA LEU A 138 -9.17 0.06 -3.67
C LEU A 138 -8.13 -0.29 -2.60
N PHE A 139 -7.46 0.71 -2.01
CA PHE A 139 -6.49 0.47 -0.94
C PHE A 139 -7.17 -0.05 0.32
N SER A 140 -8.34 0.47 0.67
CA SER A 140 -9.12 -0.01 1.80
C SER A 140 -9.49 -1.50 1.64
N HIS A 141 -9.94 -1.88 0.45
CA HIS A 141 -10.22 -3.29 0.12
C HIS A 141 -8.95 -4.15 0.19
N LEU A 142 -7.85 -3.66 -0.39
CA LEU A 142 -6.57 -4.36 -0.38
C LEU A 142 -6.05 -4.58 1.06
N PHE A 143 -6.02 -3.53 1.88
CA PHE A 143 -5.55 -3.61 3.27
C PHE A 143 -6.42 -4.58 4.09
N LYS A 144 -7.74 -4.50 3.92
CA LYS A 144 -8.68 -5.43 4.57
C LYS A 144 -8.41 -6.89 4.18
N LYS A 145 -8.03 -7.16 2.92
CA LYS A 145 -7.67 -8.49 2.45
C LYS A 145 -6.45 -9.07 3.20
N TYR A 146 -5.52 -8.21 3.60
CA TYR A 146 -4.37 -8.56 4.43
C TYR A 146 -4.61 -8.31 5.93
N ASN A 147 -5.88 -8.24 6.34
CA ASN A 147 -6.31 -8.00 7.72
C ASN A 147 -5.74 -6.72 8.34
N CYS A 148 -5.37 -5.73 7.55
CA CYS A 148 -4.91 -4.44 8.00
C CYS A 148 -6.08 -3.46 8.03
N GLU A 149 -6.31 -2.85 9.19
CA GLU A 149 -7.33 -1.83 9.40
C GLU A 149 -6.79 -0.45 9.00
N ILE A 150 -7.60 0.38 8.33
CA ILE A 150 -7.30 1.79 8.11
C ILE A 150 -8.15 2.61 9.07
N ILE A 151 -7.48 3.40 9.92
CA ILE A 151 -8.14 4.36 10.82
C ILE A 151 -7.91 5.76 10.27
N VAL A 152 -9.02 6.45 9.93
CA VAL A 152 -9.02 7.85 9.51
C VAL A 152 -9.46 8.68 10.69
N ILE A 153 -8.59 9.58 11.20
CA ILE A 153 -8.87 10.31 12.44
C ILE A 153 -9.74 11.54 12.24
N SER A 154 -9.82 12.08 11.02
CA SER A 154 -10.68 13.22 10.70
C SER A 154 -11.42 12.96 9.40
N GLU A 155 -12.74 13.08 9.43
CA GLU A 155 -13.59 13.03 8.23
C GLU A 155 -13.82 14.42 7.64
N ILE A 156 -13.62 15.46 8.46
CA ILE A 156 -13.80 16.86 8.04
C ILE A 156 -12.50 17.31 7.39
N GLY A 157 -12.40 17.08 6.09
CA GLY A 157 -11.30 17.58 5.28
C GLY A 157 -11.30 19.10 5.20
N SER A 158 -10.12 19.66 5.03
CA SER A 158 -9.90 21.05 4.68
C SER A 158 -10.37 21.28 3.22
N GLU A 159 -11.66 21.35 2.97
CA GLU A 159 -12.25 21.50 1.61
C GLU A 159 -11.62 22.63 0.78
N LYS A 160 -11.15 23.71 1.43
CA LYS A 160 -10.50 24.83 0.74
C LYS A 160 -9.03 24.58 0.38
N LEU A 161 -8.27 23.95 1.27
CA LEU A 161 -6.87 23.57 1.00
C LEU A 161 -6.78 22.43 -0.02
N ASP A 162 -7.72 21.48 0.04
CA ASP A 162 -7.78 20.36 -0.88
C ASP A 162 -8.04 20.77 -2.33
N SER A 163 -8.93 21.77 -2.57
CA SER A 163 -9.22 22.21 -3.94
C SER A 163 -8.02 22.87 -4.62
N GLN A 164 -7.24 23.66 -3.90
CA GLN A 164 -6.03 24.28 -4.43
C GLN A 164 -4.92 23.24 -4.70
N GLU A 165 -4.69 22.32 -3.76
CA GLU A 165 -3.75 21.19 -3.94
C GLU A 165 -4.16 20.30 -5.11
N ILE A 166 -5.45 19.97 -5.25
CA ILE A 166 -5.98 19.18 -6.38
C ILE A 166 -5.74 19.91 -7.69
N PHE A 167 -6.00 21.21 -7.74
CA PHE A 167 -5.75 22.01 -8.93
C PHE A 167 -4.28 22.03 -9.33
N GLU A 168 -3.35 22.24 -8.38
CA GLU A 168 -1.92 22.21 -8.63
C GLU A 168 -1.44 20.82 -9.11
N GLU A 169 -1.99 19.73 -8.56
CA GLU A 169 -1.69 18.37 -9.00
C GLU A 169 -2.22 18.10 -10.41
N ILE A 170 -3.44 18.55 -10.73
CA ILE A 170 -4.01 18.42 -12.09
C ILE A 170 -3.16 19.20 -13.10
N VAL A 171 -2.77 20.43 -12.78
CA VAL A 171 -1.89 21.23 -13.62
C VAL A 171 -0.55 20.56 -13.85
N SER A 172 0.04 19.99 -12.80
CA SER A 172 1.30 19.24 -12.89
C SER A 172 1.16 18.00 -13.77
N LEU A 173 0.08 17.23 -13.64
CA LEU A 173 -0.19 16.07 -14.49
C LEU A 173 -0.40 16.46 -15.96
N LEU A 174 -1.17 17.52 -16.22
CA LEU A 174 -1.36 18.03 -17.57
C LEU A 174 -0.06 18.49 -18.20
N HIS A 175 0.80 19.16 -17.41
CA HIS A 175 2.14 19.55 -17.86
C HIS A 175 3.01 18.34 -18.23
N CYS A 176 3.09 17.34 -17.35
CA CYS A 176 3.81 16.09 -17.62
C CYS A 176 3.28 15.37 -18.86
N TYR A 177 1.97 15.31 -19.03
CA TYR A 177 1.34 14.69 -20.19
C TYR A 177 1.66 15.46 -21.48
N SER A 178 1.57 16.79 -21.46
CA SER A 178 1.95 17.66 -22.57
C SER A 178 3.39 17.46 -23.00
N MET A 179 4.32 17.38 -22.06
CA MET A 179 5.74 17.13 -22.34
C MET A 179 5.97 15.75 -22.97
N LYS A 180 5.27 14.70 -22.48
CA LYS A 180 5.32 13.37 -23.07
C LYS A 180 4.78 13.35 -24.52
N LEU A 181 3.67 14.04 -24.78
CA LEU A 181 3.12 14.17 -26.14
C LEU A 181 4.07 14.94 -27.07
N TYR A 182 4.65 16.03 -26.59
CA TYR A 182 5.62 16.79 -27.37
C TYR A 182 6.85 15.98 -27.74
N SER A 183 7.39 15.22 -26.78
CA SER A 183 8.51 14.32 -27.00
C SER A 183 8.19 13.22 -28.04
N LYS A 184 7.00 12.61 -27.97
CA LYS A 184 6.56 11.62 -28.95
C LYS A 184 6.46 12.20 -30.35
N ARG A 185 5.86 13.40 -30.52
CA ARG A 185 5.75 14.10 -31.81
C ARG A 185 7.12 14.45 -32.39
N LYS A 186 8.07 14.85 -31.54
CA LYS A 186 9.45 15.17 -31.97
C LYS A 186 10.16 13.91 -32.48
N ILE A 187 10.03 12.77 -31.77
CA ILE A 187 10.62 11.49 -32.19
C ILE A 187 10.00 11.00 -33.50
N GLN A 188 8.68 11.17 -33.66
CA GLN A 188 7.99 10.76 -34.90
C GLN A 188 8.45 11.58 -36.10
N LYS A 189 8.56 12.92 -35.96
CA LYS A 189 9.12 13.78 -37.02
C LYS A 189 10.54 13.40 -37.40
N ILE A 190 11.39 13.07 -36.42
CA ILE A 190 12.78 12.64 -36.71
C ILE A 190 12.76 11.32 -37.51
N LYS A 191 11.90 10.38 -37.17
CA LYS A 191 11.76 9.11 -37.92
C LYS A 191 11.29 9.33 -39.36
N GLU A 192 10.32 10.22 -39.55
CA GLU A 192 9.81 10.57 -40.88
C GLU A 192 10.93 11.18 -41.74
N VAL A 193 11.70 12.13 -41.24
CA VAL A 193 12.83 12.75 -41.95
C VAL A 193 13.96 11.75 -42.27
N LEU A 194 14.20 10.77 -41.41
CA LEU A 194 15.20 9.72 -41.65
C LEU A 194 14.75 8.72 -42.69
N SER A 195 13.46 8.42 -42.78
CA SER A 195 12.89 7.49 -43.78
C SER A 195 12.71 8.13 -45.15
N GLU A 196 12.72 9.44 -45.30
CA GLU A 196 12.68 10.16 -46.58
C GLU A 196 14.07 10.30 -47.24
N ASN A 197 15.15 9.99 -46.48
CA ASN A 197 16.54 10.07 -46.98
C ASN A 197 17.18 8.70 -47.24
N GLU A 198 16.43 7.61 -47.20
CA GLU A 198 16.76 6.27 -47.70
C GLU A 198 16.08 6.00 -49.04
#